data_676daea54e2cc1a67fbba43139c3b4b1
#
_entry.id   676daea54e2cc1a67fbba43139c3b4b1
#
_cell.length_a   1.000
_cell.length_b   1.000
_cell.length_c   1.000
_cell.angle_alpha   90.00
_cell.angle_beta   90.00
_cell.angle_gamma   90.00
#
_symmetry.space_group_name_H-M   'P 1'
#
loop_
_entity.id
_entity.type
_entity.pdbx_description
1 polymer ?
#
loop_
_entity_poly.entity_id
_entity_poly.type
_entity_poly.pdbx_seq_one_letter_code
_entity_poly.pdbx_strand_id
1 'polypeptide(L)'
;MSDSADPGRSVSGGIADLRPLTRMKNQKAWYWYDWANSAYVTTIATVLFAPYIINIAERAAVDDRISLLGISVAPGSLPSYLVTFSTILSAFLLPPLGALADRTKNKKGLLAFFAWTGAAFAALIFFATGDNWQIGAIGLIGGNICLGASAVVNDAILPLISEEHDRDRVSSRGWAWGYLGGGILLAINLAVVTVLPFGLSTESAARVSMLSAAVWWAAFTFIPYLKLSDFPPVHVVPESGGIIRQSFGQLADTLKDLRNYPVALTFLVAYLFFNDGIQTVIASSSTYGSEQLGFSDDVLIITILLVQFVAFFGALTFGRLAKVYGAKRVILAGLVVWMAIVTAALFLPEEKMIPFLALGVAIGIVLGGTQALARSYFSLLIPRGKEAEYFSFYHAMDRGTSWFGTLTFGLVYQFTGSYRPAIFALIAFFALGGLLLLRVDTAKGIRDAGNDVPAVI
;
A
#
# COMPACT_ATOMS: atom_id res chain seq x y z
N MET A 1 42.23 -40.47 -11.56
CA MET A 1 42.15 -39.34 -10.64
C MET A 1 40.74 -38.77 -10.78
N SER A 2 39.88 -39.19 -9.90
CA SER A 2 38.48 -38.86 -9.88
C SER A 2 38.31 -37.56 -9.07
N ASP A 3 37.82 -36.52 -9.71
CA ASP A 3 37.46 -35.24 -9.06
C ASP A 3 36.10 -35.44 -8.39
N SER A 4 36.12 -35.62 -7.07
CA SER A 4 34.94 -35.77 -6.26
C SER A 4 34.33 -34.38 -6.06
N ALA A 5 33.22 -34.09 -6.76
CA ALA A 5 32.40 -32.92 -6.53
C ALA A 5 31.87 -32.93 -5.09
N ASP A 6 32.26 -31.93 -4.32
CA ASP A 6 31.76 -31.63 -2.97
C ASP A 6 30.26 -31.24 -3.01
N PRO A 7 29.33 -32.02 -2.41
CA PRO A 7 27.90 -31.71 -2.41
C PRO A 7 27.51 -30.61 -1.44
N GLY A 8 28.45 -29.90 -0.81
CA GLY A 8 28.20 -28.89 0.25
C GLY A 8 28.26 -27.43 -0.21
N ARG A 9 28.48 -27.11 -1.48
CA ARG A 9 28.35 -25.74 -1.95
C ARG A 9 26.89 -25.35 -2.11
N SER A 10 26.29 -24.85 -1.04
CA SER A 10 25.07 -24.04 -1.12
C SER A 10 25.31 -22.92 -2.15
N VAL A 11 24.51 -22.89 -3.21
CA VAL A 11 24.48 -21.77 -4.15
C VAL A 11 23.92 -20.58 -3.38
N SER A 12 24.79 -19.81 -2.74
CA SER A 12 24.49 -18.53 -2.14
C SER A 12 24.31 -17.48 -3.25
N GLY A 13 23.31 -17.64 -4.09
CA GLY A 13 22.86 -16.62 -5.05
C GLY A 13 22.08 -15.53 -4.33
N GLY A 14 22.64 -14.96 -3.26
CA GLY A 14 22.06 -13.95 -2.42
C GLY A 14 22.93 -12.68 -2.37
N ILE A 15 22.46 -11.72 -1.66
CA ILE A 15 22.99 -10.36 -1.39
C ILE A 15 24.53 -10.29 -1.18
N ALA A 16 25.16 -11.39 -0.71
CA ALA A 16 26.60 -11.50 -0.51
C ALA A 16 27.44 -11.27 -1.77
N ASP A 17 26.86 -11.48 -2.97
CA ASP A 17 27.59 -11.35 -4.24
C ASP A 17 27.49 -9.95 -4.87
N LEU A 18 26.57 -9.08 -4.39
CA LEU A 18 26.49 -7.72 -4.90
C LEU A 18 27.54 -6.82 -4.24
N ARG A 19 28.47 -6.31 -5.06
CA ARG A 19 29.39 -5.27 -4.61
C ARG A 19 28.62 -4.10 -3.99
N PRO A 20 29.08 -3.47 -2.90
CA PRO A 20 28.37 -2.39 -2.18
C PRO A 20 27.86 -1.26 -3.10
N LEU A 21 28.62 -0.89 -4.12
CA LEU A 21 28.22 0.12 -5.12
C LEU A 21 27.03 -0.32 -5.97
N THR A 22 26.95 -1.60 -6.36
CA THR A 22 25.82 -2.15 -7.12
C THR A 22 24.58 -2.19 -6.25
N ARG A 23 24.70 -2.56 -4.97
CA ARG A 23 23.60 -2.55 -4.00
C ARG A 23 23.01 -1.15 -3.86
N MET A 24 23.86 -0.13 -3.66
CA MET A 24 23.41 1.28 -3.55
C MET A 24 22.70 1.77 -4.83
N LYS A 25 23.15 1.36 -6.01
CA LYS A 25 22.50 1.69 -7.29
C LYS A 25 21.10 1.06 -7.37
N ASN A 26 20.98 -0.21 -6.98
CA ASN A 26 19.70 -0.91 -6.94
C ASN A 26 18.72 -0.27 -5.93
N GLN A 27 19.19 0.10 -4.73
CA GLN A 27 18.35 0.80 -3.74
C GLN A 27 17.83 2.13 -4.29
N LYS A 28 18.67 2.94 -4.92
CA LYS A 28 18.24 4.20 -5.53
C LYS A 28 17.26 3.99 -6.67
N ALA A 29 17.45 2.97 -7.50
CA ALA A 29 16.52 2.64 -8.57
C ALA A 29 15.16 2.16 -8.02
N TRP A 30 15.18 1.37 -6.95
CA TRP A 30 13.99 0.83 -6.30
C TRP A 30 13.11 1.92 -5.67
N TYR A 31 13.70 2.98 -5.07
CA TYR A 31 12.93 4.12 -4.53
C TYR A 31 12.07 4.82 -5.58
N TRP A 32 12.50 4.83 -6.84
CA TRP A 32 11.73 5.45 -7.92
C TRP A 32 10.43 4.72 -8.23
N TYR A 33 10.30 3.45 -7.84
CA TYR A 33 9.02 2.78 -7.99
C TYR A 33 7.98 3.28 -6.98
N ASP A 34 8.36 3.46 -5.71
CA ASP A 34 7.47 4.05 -4.70
C ASP A 34 7.08 5.49 -5.10
N TRP A 35 8.02 6.28 -5.65
CA TRP A 35 7.72 7.58 -6.24
C TRP A 35 6.71 7.51 -7.38
N ALA A 36 6.82 6.52 -8.27
CA ALA A 36 5.98 6.37 -9.44
C ALA A 36 4.53 6.01 -9.07
N ASN A 37 4.35 4.96 -8.25
CA ASN A 37 3.02 4.42 -7.97
C ASN A 37 2.19 5.29 -7.01
N SER A 38 2.86 6.04 -6.13
CA SER A 38 2.17 6.90 -5.16
C SER A 38 1.32 8.00 -5.82
N ALA A 39 1.66 8.40 -7.03
CA ALA A 39 0.87 9.35 -7.79
C ALA A 39 -0.55 8.82 -8.12
N TYR A 40 -0.65 7.53 -8.49
CA TYR A 40 -1.94 6.88 -8.68
C TYR A 40 -2.73 6.80 -7.38
N VAL A 41 -2.07 6.39 -6.29
CA VAL A 41 -2.70 6.25 -4.99
C VAL A 41 -3.26 7.60 -4.49
N THR A 42 -2.45 8.65 -4.51
CA THR A 42 -2.86 9.96 -3.98
C THR A 42 -3.87 10.66 -4.86
N THR A 43 -3.60 10.77 -6.15
CA THR A 43 -4.43 11.58 -7.07
C THR A 43 -5.70 10.85 -7.47
N ILE A 44 -5.60 9.57 -7.89
CA ILE A 44 -6.75 8.83 -8.39
C ILE A 44 -7.49 8.16 -7.22
N ALA A 45 -6.85 7.22 -6.53
CA ALA A 45 -7.56 6.36 -5.59
C ALA A 45 -8.07 7.10 -4.35
N THR A 46 -7.36 8.16 -3.91
CA THR A 46 -7.72 8.88 -2.67
C THR A 46 -8.54 10.14 -2.91
N VAL A 47 -8.20 10.96 -3.92
CA VAL A 47 -8.76 12.33 -4.01
C VAL A 47 -9.78 12.50 -5.13
N LEU A 48 -9.43 12.20 -6.38
CA LEU A 48 -10.23 12.66 -7.52
C LEU A 48 -11.25 11.64 -8.05
N PHE A 49 -10.98 10.34 -7.93
CA PHE A 49 -11.83 9.34 -8.58
C PHE A 49 -13.24 9.27 -8.00
N ALA A 50 -13.39 9.24 -6.68
CA ALA A 50 -14.69 9.05 -6.06
C ALA A 50 -15.68 10.16 -6.41
N PRO A 51 -15.38 11.46 -6.19
CA PRO A 51 -16.31 12.53 -6.56
C PRO A 51 -16.55 12.56 -8.08
N TYR A 52 -15.53 12.27 -8.90
CA TYR A 52 -15.65 12.25 -10.34
C TYR A 52 -16.62 11.17 -10.84
N ILE A 53 -16.45 9.92 -10.39
CA ILE A 53 -17.28 8.81 -10.88
C ILE A 53 -18.72 8.88 -10.37
N ILE A 54 -18.95 9.46 -9.19
CA ILE A 54 -20.29 9.71 -8.65
C ILE A 54 -21.04 10.66 -9.61
N ASN A 55 -20.43 11.78 -9.99
CA ASN A 55 -21.01 12.73 -10.92
C ASN A 55 -21.42 12.11 -12.27
N ILE A 56 -20.61 11.21 -12.81
CA ILE A 56 -20.93 10.49 -14.05
C ILE A 56 -22.07 9.50 -13.81
N ALA A 57 -22.03 8.76 -12.71
CA ALA A 57 -23.05 7.79 -12.37
C ALA A 57 -24.41 8.45 -12.10
N GLU A 58 -24.46 9.63 -11.50
CA GLU A 58 -25.68 10.41 -11.31
C GLU A 58 -26.33 10.81 -12.65
N ARG A 59 -25.52 11.16 -13.67
CA ARG A 59 -26.04 11.45 -15.01
C ARG A 59 -26.58 10.21 -15.72
N ALA A 60 -26.02 9.04 -15.41
CA ALA A 60 -26.46 7.75 -15.96
C ALA A 60 -27.64 7.15 -15.20
N ALA A 61 -27.99 7.71 -14.05
CA ALA A 61 -29.03 7.16 -13.17
C ALA A 61 -30.42 7.31 -13.77
N VAL A 62 -31.23 6.27 -13.63
CA VAL A 62 -32.67 6.27 -13.88
C VAL A 62 -33.35 6.03 -12.51
N ASP A 63 -34.27 6.92 -12.13
CA ASP A 63 -34.90 6.91 -10.79
C ASP A 63 -33.87 6.85 -9.64
N ASP A 64 -32.80 7.70 -9.73
CA ASP A 64 -31.67 7.78 -8.79
C ASP A 64 -30.89 6.46 -8.61
N ARG A 65 -30.96 5.57 -9.59
CA ARG A 65 -30.31 4.26 -9.55
C ARG A 65 -29.54 3.95 -10.83
N ILE A 66 -28.42 3.25 -10.69
CA ILE A 66 -27.66 2.65 -11.80
C ILE A 66 -27.67 1.12 -11.67
N SER A 67 -27.48 0.41 -12.78
CA SER A 67 -27.37 -1.04 -12.78
C SER A 67 -25.91 -1.47 -12.75
N LEU A 68 -25.43 -2.00 -11.63
CA LEU A 68 -24.12 -2.62 -11.47
C LEU A 68 -24.27 -4.15 -11.49
N LEU A 69 -23.90 -4.80 -12.59
CA LEU A 69 -24.02 -6.26 -12.77
C LEU A 69 -25.43 -6.79 -12.47
N GLY A 70 -26.47 -6.03 -12.83
CA GLY A 70 -27.87 -6.41 -12.58
C GLY A 70 -28.41 -6.02 -11.19
N ILE A 71 -27.57 -5.46 -10.33
CA ILE A 71 -27.96 -4.96 -9.00
C ILE A 71 -28.22 -3.45 -9.09
N SER A 72 -29.35 -3.01 -8.57
CA SER A 72 -29.71 -1.59 -8.51
C SER A 72 -28.94 -0.89 -7.38
N VAL A 73 -28.11 0.08 -7.72
CA VAL A 73 -27.17 0.75 -6.81
C VAL A 73 -27.34 2.26 -6.88
N ALA A 74 -27.26 2.96 -5.74
CA ALA A 74 -27.20 4.41 -5.70
C ALA A 74 -25.82 4.90 -6.22
N PRO A 75 -25.77 5.96 -7.06
CA PRO A 75 -24.51 6.50 -7.60
C PRO A 75 -23.44 6.79 -6.53
N GLY A 76 -23.83 7.39 -5.40
CA GLY A 76 -22.93 7.69 -4.29
C GLY A 76 -22.24 6.47 -3.64
N SER A 77 -22.82 5.27 -3.79
CA SER A 77 -22.24 4.03 -3.28
C SER A 77 -21.27 3.35 -4.27
N LEU A 78 -21.27 3.79 -5.54
CA LEU A 78 -20.49 3.15 -6.60
C LEU A 78 -18.99 3.04 -6.28
N PRO A 79 -18.28 4.12 -5.85
CA PRO A 79 -16.84 4.02 -5.56
C PRO A 79 -16.53 2.95 -4.51
N SER A 80 -17.32 2.86 -3.46
CA SER A 80 -17.15 1.88 -2.38
C SER A 80 -17.30 0.44 -2.89
N TYR A 81 -18.29 0.18 -3.75
CA TYR A 81 -18.45 -1.14 -4.36
C TYR A 81 -17.31 -1.49 -5.31
N LEU A 82 -16.82 -0.53 -6.12
CA LEU A 82 -15.69 -0.75 -7.01
C LEU A 82 -14.39 -1.05 -6.24
N VAL A 83 -14.12 -0.31 -5.17
CA VAL A 83 -12.98 -0.56 -4.28
C VAL A 83 -13.11 -1.93 -3.63
N THR A 84 -14.28 -2.26 -3.05
CA THR A 84 -14.53 -3.56 -2.43
C THR A 84 -14.32 -4.70 -3.42
N PHE A 85 -14.89 -4.59 -4.63
CA PHE A 85 -14.74 -5.61 -5.66
C PHE A 85 -13.28 -5.79 -6.09
N SER A 86 -12.55 -4.69 -6.34
CA SER A 86 -11.12 -4.74 -6.69
C SER A 86 -10.27 -5.34 -5.57
N THR A 87 -10.62 -5.08 -4.32
CA THR A 87 -9.96 -5.61 -3.12
C THR A 87 -10.16 -7.11 -2.98
N ILE A 88 -11.41 -7.59 -3.08
CA ILE A 88 -11.72 -9.02 -3.05
C ILE A 88 -10.98 -9.74 -4.18
N LEU A 89 -11.07 -9.21 -5.40
CA LEU A 89 -10.40 -9.82 -6.55
C LEU A 89 -8.88 -9.84 -6.39
N SER A 90 -8.28 -8.77 -5.84
CA SER A 90 -6.86 -8.71 -5.50
C SER A 90 -6.47 -9.78 -4.48
N ALA A 91 -7.27 -10.01 -3.43
CA ALA A 91 -6.98 -11.02 -2.41
C ALA A 91 -6.84 -12.43 -3.00
N PHE A 92 -7.58 -12.74 -4.09
CA PHE A 92 -7.47 -14.02 -4.80
C PHE A 92 -6.36 -14.04 -5.86
N LEU A 93 -6.09 -12.90 -6.53
CA LEU A 93 -5.14 -12.84 -7.64
C LEU A 93 -3.70 -12.63 -7.18
N LEU A 94 -3.46 -11.88 -6.11
CA LEU A 94 -2.10 -11.55 -5.66
C LEU A 94 -1.27 -12.78 -5.25
N PRO A 95 -1.80 -13.77 -4.49
CA PRO A 95 -0.99 -14.92 -4.09
C PRO A 95 -0.43 -15.75 -5.26
N PRO A 96 -1.20 -16.14 -6.28
CA PRO A 96 -0.62 -16.82 -7.45
C PRO A 96 0.37 -15.95 -8.24
N LEU A 97 0.16 -14.62 -8.26
CA LEU A 97 1.11 -13.70 -8.90
C LEU A 97 2.41 -13.57 -8.12
N GLY A 98 2.37 -13.63 -6.78
CA GLY A 98 3.55 -13.70 -5.92
C GLY A 98 4.38 -14.95 -6.20
N ALA A 99 3.74 -16.12 -6.26
CA ALA A 99 4.40 -17.38 -6.59
C ALA A 99 5.04 -17.34 -7.99
N LEU A 100 4.39 -16.71 -8.97
CA LEU A 100 4.96 -16.47 -10.30
C LEU A 100 6.20 -15.57 -10.22
N ALA A 101 6.14 -14.50 -9.41
CA ALA A 101 7.23 -13.54 -9.28
C ALA A 101 8.49 -14.16 -8.66
N ASP A 102 8.36 -15.09 -7.71
CA ASP A 102 9.52 -15.77 -7.11
C ASP A 102 10.23 -16.71 -8.10
N ARG A 103 9.50 -17.27 -9.05
CA ARG A 103 10.05 -18.13 -10.11
C ARG A 103 10.63 -17.36 -11.31
N THR A 104 10.29 -16.08 -11.42
CA THR A 104 10.68 -15.25 -12.56
C THR A 104 12.13 -14.77 -12.41
N LYS A 105 12.94 -14.98 -13.46
CA LYS A 105 14.30 -14.45 -13.56
C LYS A 105 14.33 -12.92 -13.73
N ASN A 106 13.31 -12.37 -14.40
CA ASN A 106 13.20 -10.95 -14.74
C ASN A 106 12.17 -10.26 -13.85
N LYS A 107 12.47 -10.12 -12.54
CA LYS A 107 11.56 -9.45 -11.58
C LYS A 107 11.28 -8.00 -11.98
N LYS A 108 12.28 -7.25 -12.47
CA LYS A 108 12.10 -5.87 -12.93
C LYS A 108 11.17 -5.76 -14.15
N GLY A 109 11.24 -6.72 -15.07
CA GLY A 109 10.33 -6.78 -16.22
C GLY A 109 8.90 -7.09 -15.79
N LEU A 110 8.71 -7.99 -14.82
CA LEU A 110 7.40 -8.30 -14.27
C LEU A 110 6.81 -7.11 -13.50
N LEU A 111 7.63 -6.41 -12.71
CA LEU A 111 7.25 -5.16 -12.03
C LEU A 111 6.76 -4.13 -13.05
N ALA A 112 7.55 -3.89 -14.10
CA ALA A 112 7.22 -2.92 -15.15
C ALA A 112 5.96 -3.32 -15.94
N PHE A 113 5.79 -4.61 -16.24
CA PHE A 113 4.59 -5.12 -16.91
C PHE A 113 3.31 -4.78 -16.12
N PHE A 114 3.28 -5.10 -14.83
CA PHE A 114 2.12 -4.76 -14.00
C PHE A 114 1.94 -3.25 -13.83
N ALA A 115 3.04 -2.50 -13.64
CA ALA A 115 2.97 -1.05 -13.50
C ALA A 115 2.45 -0.35 -14.76
N TRP A 116 2.93 -0.72 -15.94
CA TRP A 116 2.45 -0.14 -17.20
C TRP A 116 1.04 -0.58 -17.55
N THR A 117 0.68 -1.82 -17.29
CA THR A 117 -0.70 -2.30 -17.45
C THR A 117 -1.63 -1.53 -16.51
N GLY A 118 -1.24 -1.33 -15.24
CA GLY A 118 -2.00 -0.54 -14.28
C GLY A 118 -2.12 0.93 -14.69
N ALA A 119 -1.04 1.53 -15.20
CA ALA A 119 -1.06 2.88 -15.75
C ALA A 119 -1.98 3.00 -16.98
N ALA A 120 -2.02 1.99 -17.83
CA ALA A 120 -2.96 1.94 -18.96
C ALA A 120 -4.42 1.88 -18.50
N PHE A 121 -4.74 1.06 -17.50
CA PHE A 121 -6.06 1.06 -16.86
C PHE A 121 -6.39 2.41 -16.20
N ALA A 122 -5.44 3.03 -15.52
CA ALA A 122 -5.62 4.36 -14.94
C ALA A 122 -5.88 5.42 -16.02
N ALA A 123 -5.19 5.34 -17.17
CA ALA A 123 -5.41 6.23 -18.31
C ALA A 123 -6.79 6.04 -18.96
N LEU A 124 -7.40 4.85 -18.89
CA LEU A 124 -8.77 4.63 -19.38
C LEU A 124 -9.80 5.51 -18.67
N ILE A 125 -9.55 5.90 -17.40
CA ILE A 125 -10.44 6.77 -16.64
C ILE A 125 -10.65 8.11 -17.36
N PHE A 126 -9.66 8.58 -18.13
CA PHE A 126 -9.79 9.80 -18.93
C PHE A 126 -10.94 9.76 -19.93
N PHE A 127 -11.31 8.59 -20.42
CA PHE A 127 -12.38 8.38 -21.40
C PHE A 127 -13.76 8.13 -20.75
N ALA A 128 -13.83 8.07 -19.43
CA ALA A 128 -15.10 8.03 -18.71
C ALA A 128 -15.76 9.42 -18.78
N THR A 129 -16.67 9.61 -19.72
CA THR A 129 -17.35 10.90 -19.99
C THR A 129 -18.84 10.67 -20.17
N GLY A 130 -19.61 11.75 -20.07
CA GLY A 130 -21.07 11.66 -20.25
C GLY A 130 -21.71 10.83 -19.14
N ASP A 131 -22.23 9.66 -19.51
CA ASP A 131 -22.87 8.66 -18.64
C ASP A 131 -22.08 7.33 -18.55
N ASN A 132 -20.89 7.26 -19.17
CA ASN A 132 -20.09 6.04 -19.31
C ASN A 132 -19.25 5.73 -18.06
N TRP A 133 -19.86 5.65 -16.87
CA TRP A 133 -19.19 5.33 -15.63
C TRP A 133 -18.48 3.96 -15.65
N GLN A 134 -18.91 3.02 -16.50
CA GLN A 134 -18.34 1.68 -16.63
C GLN A 134 -16.87 1.72 -17.04
N ILE A 135 -16.48 2.66 -17.90
CA ILE A 135 -15.08 2.85 -18.32
C ILE A 135 -14.23 3.22 -17.09
N GLY A 136 -14.72 4.16 -16.27
CA GLY A 136 -14.07 4.53 -15.03
C GLY A 136 -13.95 3.36 -14.04
N ALA A 137 -15.01 2.55 -13.92
CA ALA A 137 -15.04 1.36 -13.09
C ALA A 137 -13.97 0.34 -13.50
N ILE A 138 -13.88 0.01 -14.79
CA ILE A 138 -12.86 -0.89 -15.33
C ILE A 138 -11.46 -0.32 -15.08
N GLY A 139 -11.26 0.97 -15.30
CA GLY A 139 -10.01 1.67 -15.06
C GLY A 139 -9.54 1.57 -13.61
N LEU A 140 -10.43 1.81 -12.65
CA LEU A 140 -10.10 1.70 -11.22
C LEU A 140 -9.81 0.26 -10.81
N ILE A 141 -10.67 -0.69 -11.18
CA ILE A 141 -10.51 -2.10 -10.80
C ILE A 141 -9.19 -2.65 -11.36
N GLY A 142 -8.94 -2.48 -12.65
CA GLY A 142 -7.71 -2.93 -13.30
C GLY A 142 -6.47 -2.23 -12.73
N GLY A 143 -6.54 -0.92 -12.50
CA GLY A 143 -5.49 -0.13 -11.87
C GLY A 143 -5.13 -0.63 -10.47
N ASN A 144 -6.12 -0.87 -9.62
CA ASN A 144 -5.92 -1.36 -8.24
C ASN A 144 -5.31 -2.77 -8.19
N ILE A 145 -5.76 -3.69 -9.07
CA ILE A 145 -5.20 -5.05 -9.14
C ILE A 145 -3.74 -4.99 -9.59
N CYS A 146 -3.44 -4.24 -10.64
CA CYS A 146 -2.09 -4.08 -11.16
C CYS A 146 -1.17 -3.36 -10.18
N LEU A 147 -1.68 -2.36 -9.44
CA LEU A 147 -0.97 -1.72 -8.34
C LEU A 147 -0.59 -2.75 -7.27
N GLY A 148 -1.52 -3.59 -6.86
CA GLY A 148 -1.25 -4.67 -5.90
C GLY A 148 -0.20 -5.66 -6.41
N ALA A 149 -0.33 -6.12 -7.65
CA ALA A 149 0.60 -7.05 -8.25
C ALA A 149 2.02 -6.48 -8.38
N SER A 150 2.13 -5.23 -8.81
CA SER A 150 3.42 -4.55 -8.91
C SER A 150 4.03 -4.24 -7.53
N ALA A 151 3.22 -3.93 -6.52
CA ALA A 151 3.67 -3.74 -5.15
C ALA A 151 4.23 -5.03 -4.54
N VAL A 152 3.59 -6.18 -4.77
CA VAL A 152 4.12 -7.50 -4.36
C VAL A 152 5.51 -7.74 -4.93
N VAL A 153 5.70 -7.50 -6.22
CA VAL A 153 7.01 -7.68 -6.88
C VAL A 153 8.03 -6.68 -6.35
N ASN A 154 7.63 -5.43 -6.17
CA ASN A 154 8.50 -4.37 -5.63
C ASN A 154 8.99 -4.71 -4.22
N ASP A 155 8.10 -5.12 -3.35
CA ASP A 155 8.42 -5.43 -1.95
C ASP A 155 9.27 -6.70 -1.84
N ALA A 156 9.07 -7.69 -2.72
CA ALA A 156 9.92 -8.88 -2.83
C ALA A 156 11.36 -8.57 -3.26
N ILE A 157 11.61 -7.42 -3.90
CA ILE A 157 12.97 -6.98 -4.26
C ILE A 157 13.70 -6.40 -3.02
N LEU A 158 13.00 -5.90 -2.01
CA LEU A 158 13.62 -5.27 -0.83
C LEU A 158 14.68 -6.17 -0.14
N PRO A 159 14.40 -7.46 0.17
CA PRO A 159 15.40 -8.35 0.75
C PRO A 159 16.59 -8.63 -0.19
N LEU A 160 16.39 -8.51 -1.51
CA LEU A 160 17.43 -8.78 -2.51
C LEU A 160 18.42 -7.62 -2.71
N ILE A 161 18.07 -6.41 -2.24
CA ILE A 161 18.89 -5.20 -2.39
C ILE A 161 19.36 -4.62 -1.05
N SER A 162 19.00 -5.25 0.08
CA SER A 162 19.32 -4.76 1.41
C SER A 162 19.71 -5.89 2.35
N GLU A 163 20.74 -5.69 3.17
CA GLU A 163 21.05 -6.56 4.28
C GLU A 163 20.04 -6.38 5.41
N GLU A 164 19.91 -7.36 6.29
CA GLU A 164 18.93 -7.38 7.37
C GLU A 164 19.00 -6.11 8.24
N HIS A 165 20.22 -5.65 8.55
CA HIS A 165 20.43 -4.44 9.36
C HIS A 165 20.14 -3.12 8.64
N ASP A 166 20.00 -3.13 7.30
CA ASP A 166 19.75 -1.95 6.47
C ASP A 166 18.30 -1.86 5.96
N ARG A 167 17.49 -2.92 6.11
CA ARG A 167 16.14 -3.02 5.53
C ARG A 167 15.22 -1.90 5.98
N ASP A 168 15.27 -1.53 7.26
CA ASP A 168 14.46 -0.43 7.80
C ASP A 168 14.78 0.91 7.13
N ARG A 169 16.08 1.18 6.93
CA ARG A 169 16.54 2.39 6.25
C ARG A 169 16.11 2.41 4.78
N VAL A 170 16.23 1.29 4.09
CA VAL A 170 15.88 1.19 2.66
C VAL A 170 14.37 1.30 2.48
N SER A 171 13.57 0.56 3.25
CA SER A 171 12.12 0.64 3.22
C SER A 171 11.61 2.05 3.53
N SER A 172 12.12 2.68 4.60
CA SER A 172 11.72 4.03 5.00
C SER A 172 12.04 5.08 3.95
N ARG A 173 13.17 4.94 3.24
CA ARG A 173 13.49 5.83 2.12
C ARG A 173 12.57 5.62 0.93
N GLY A 174 12.21 4.37 0.60
CA GLY A 174 11.24 4.09 -0.46
C GLY A 174 9.90 4.77 -0.17
N TRP A 175 9.33 4.54 1.01
CA TRP A 175 8.09 5.19 1.43
C TRP A 175 8.18 6.72 1.43
N ALA A 176 9.29 7.29 1.93
CA ALA A 176 9.51 8.73 1.88
C ALA A 176 9.48 9.25 0.44
N TRP A 177 10.19 8.61 -0.50
CA TRP A 177 10.13 8.99 -1.92
C TRP A 177 8.71 8.88 -2.48
N GLY A 178 7.94 7.85 -2.09
CA GLY A 178 6.54 7.69 -2.45
C GLY A 178 5.70 8.89 -2.00
N TYR A 179 5.74 9.23 -0.72
CA TYR A 179 5.00 10.38 -0.19
C TYR A 179 5.38 11.69 -0.86
N LEU A 180 6.67 11.90 -1.15
CA LEU A 180 7.12 13.09 -1.85
C LEU A 180 6.62 13.14 -3.29
N GLY A 181 6.72 12.03 -4.04
CA GLY A 181 6.26 11.95 -5.42
C GLY A 181 4.74 12.13 -5.55
N GLY A 182 3.98 11.41 -4.71
CA GLY A 182 2.53 11.56 -4.64
C GLY A 182 2.09 12.96 -4.22
N GLY A 183 2.75 13.54 -3.22
CA GLY A 183 2.46 14.89 -2.72
C GLY A 183 2.74 15.98 -3.76
N ILE A 184 3.86 15.89 -4.49
CA ILE A 184 4.19 16.86 -5.55
C ILE A 184 3.17 16.80 -6.68
N LEU A 185 2.83 15.60 -7.19
CA LEU A 185 1.85 15.51 -8.25
C LEU A 185 0.45 15.93 -7.78
N LEU A 186 0.07 15.56 -6.57
CA LEU A 186 -1.21 16.00 -5.99
C LEU A 186 -1.27 17.53 -5.89
N ALA A 187 -0.20 18.21 -5.47
CA ALA A 187 -0.14 19.67 -5.43
C ALA A 187 -0.30 20.30 -6.81
N ILE A 188 0.35 19.74 -7.83
CA ILE A 188 0.20 20.20 -9.22
C ILE A 188 -1.24 19.99 -9.69
N ASN A 189 -1.82 18.83 -9.46
CA ASN A 189 -3.17 18.50 -9.88
C ASN A 189 -4.23 19.32 -9.16
N LEU A 190 -4.01 19.62 -7.88
CA LEU A 190 -4.88 20.52 -7.12
C LEU A 190 -4.85 21.93 -7.73
N ALA A 191 -3.68 22.45 -8.09
CA ALA A 191 -3.58 23.73 -8.77
C ALA A 191 -4.32 23.70 -10.14
N VAL A 192 -4.25 22.61 -10.90
CA VAL A 192 -4.99 22.46 -12.17
C VAL A 192 -6.50 22.48 -11.95
N VAL A 193 -7.01 21.77 -10.94
CA VAL A 193 -8.45 21.69 -10.67
C VAL A 193 -8.99 23.00 -10.09
N THR A 194 -8.17 23.76 -9.34
CA THR A 194 -8.59 25.03 -8.72
C THR A 194 -8.49 26.20 -9.69
N VAL A 195 -7.38 26.29 -10.45
CA VAL A 195 -7.12 27.44 -11.36
C VAL A 195 -7.86 27.29 -12.70
N LEU A 196 -8.19 26.07 -13.10
CA LEU A 196 -8.82 25.73 -14.39
C LEU A 196 -8.10 26.36 -15.58
N PRO A 197 -6.81 26.10 -15.76
CA PRO A 197 -6.00 26.72 -16.80
C PRO A 197 -6.56 26.39 -18.19
N PHE A 198 -6.33 27.28 -19.15
CA PHE A 198 -6.76 27.15 -20.55
C PHE A 198 -8.28 27.04 -20.74
N GLY A 199 -9.09 27.48 -19.76
CA GLY A 199 -10.56 27.41 -19.85
C GLY A 199 -11.12 25.99 -19.70
N LEU A 200 -10.39 25.10 -19.05
CA LEU A 200 -10.88 23.75 -18.73
C LEU A 200 -12.11 23.82 -17.83
N SER A 201 -13.08 22.94 -18.08
CA SER A 201 -14.14 22.70 -17.09
C SER A 201 -13.57 21.89 -15.91
N THR A 202 -14.20 21.97 -14.74
CA THR A 202 -13.82 21.19 -13.54
C THR A 202 -13.74 19.69 -13.84
N GLU A 203 -14.67 19.17 -14.63
CA GLU A 203 -14.68 17.77 -15.07
C GLU A 203 -13.46 17.43 -15.94
N SER A 204 -13.13 18.30 -16.90
CA SER A 204 -11.97 18.11 -17.78
C SER A 204 -10.66 18.24 -17.01
N ALA A 205 -10.58 19.16 -16.05
CA ALA A 205 -9.42 19.33 -15.17
C ALA A 205 -9.19 18.08 -14.29
N ALA A 206 -10.26 17.50 -13.74
CA ALA A 206 -10.17 16.25 -12.99
C ALA A 206 -9.66 15.08 -13.86
N ARG A 207 -10.19 14.94 -15.10
CA ARG A 207 -9.73 13.91 -16.05
C ARG A 207 -8.26 14.07 -16.42
N VAL A 208 -7.83 15.28 -16.74
CA VAL A 208 -6.44 15.59 -17.09
C VAL A 208 -5.53 15.30 -15.89
N SER A 209 -5.96 15.64 -14.69
CA SER A 209 -5.22 15.35 -13.44
C SER A 209 -5.06 13.84 -13.20
N MET A 210 -6.13 13.06 -13.41
CA MET A 210 -6.05 11.59 -13.29
C MET A 210 -5.17 10.98 -14.39
N LEU A 211 -5.25 11.48 -15.62
CA LEU A 211 -4.37 11.06 -16.71
C LEU A 211 -2.90 11.39 -16.42
N SER A 212 -2.63 12.56 -15.83
CA SER A 212 -1.27 12.94 -15.42
C SER A 212 -0.67 11.95 -14.41
N ALA A 213 -1.49 11.43 -13.49
CA ALA A 213 -1.06 10.40 -12.54
C ALA A 213 -0.75 9.06 -13.22
N ALA A 214 -1.53 8.67 -14.23
CA ALA A 214 -1.24 7.48 -15.03
C ALA A 214 0.07 7.63 -15.82
N VAL A 215 0.27 8.79 -16.47
CA VAL A 215 1.51 9.10 -17.19
C VAL A 215 2.71 9.16 -16.25
N TRP A 216 2.56 9.75 -15.06
CA TRP A 216 3.60 9.79 -14.04
C TRP A 216 4.02 8.38 -13.60
N TRP A 217 3.04 7.53 -13.29
CA TRP A 217 3.31 6.14 -12.92
C TRP A 217 4.05 5.40 -14.04
N ALA A 218 3.58 5.49 -15.28
CA ALA A 218 4.23 4.86 -16.43
C ALA A 218 5.65 5.40 -16.66
N ALA A 219 5.83 6.72 -16.68
CA ALA A 219 7.10 7.36 -16.99
C ALA A 219 8.18 7.05 -15.96
N PHE A 220 7.88 7.20 -14.66
CA PHE A 220 8.88 6.95 -13.62
C PHE A 220 9.17 5.46 -13.41
N THR A 221 8.29 4.55 -13.83
CA THR A 221 8.56 3.10 -13.84
C THR A 221 9.71 2.72 -14.80
N PHE A 222 10.01 3.52 -15.82
CA PHE A 222 11.18 3.28 -16.66
C PHE A 222 12.50 3.30 -15.89
N ILE A 223 12.59 4.06 -14.78
CA ILE A 223 13.82 4.15 -14.00
C ILE A 223 14.17 2.81 -13.33
N PRO A 224 13.30 2.19 -12.51
CA PRO A 224 13.58 0.86 -11.98
C PRO A 224 13.71 -0.20 -13.08
N TYR A 225 12.91 -0.15 -14.14
CA TYR A 225 13.04 -1.10 -15.25
C TYR A 225 14.43 -1.09 -15.89
N LEU A 226 15.02 0.09 -16.12
CA LEU A 226 16.33 0.23 -16.76
C LEU A 226 17.50 0.05 -15.80
N LYS A 227 17.34 0.42 -14.52
CA LYS A 227 18.47 0.54 -13.58
C LYS A 227 18.55 -0.57 -12.53
N LEU A 228 17.47 -1.32 -12.26
CA LEU A 228 17.54 -2.49 -11.40
C LEU A 228 18.32 -3.62 -12.08
N SER A 229 19.12 -4.33 -11.29
CA SER A 229 19.74 -5.58 -11.71
C SER A 229 18.71 -6.70 -11.85
N ASP A 230 19.05 -7.73 -12.60
CA ASP A 230 18.28 -8.97 -12.60
C ASP A 230 18.61 -9.79 -11.36
N PHE A 231 17.60 -10.38 -10.74
CA PHE A 231 17.71 -11.22 -9.55
C PHE A 231 17.24 -12.63 -9.92
N PRO A 232 18.18 -13.57 -10.11
CA PRO A 232 17.81 -14.95 -10.45
C PRO A 232 16.99 -15.58 -9.30
N PRO A 233 16.04 -16.47 -9.62
CA PRO A 233 15.28 -17.18 -8.59
C PRO A 233 16.19 -18.11 -7.78
N VAL A 234 15.94 -18.18 -6.47
CA VAL A 234 16.71 -19.06 -5.56
C VAL A 234 16.37 -20.54 -5.82
N HIS A 235 15.11 -20.81 -6.17
CA HIS A 235 14.64 -22.17 -6.48
C HIS A 235 14.26 -22.27 -7.96
N VAL A 236 15.01 -23.06 -8.73
CA VAL A 236 14.66 -23.41 -10.10
C VAL A 236 13.73 -24.62 -10.05
N VAL A 237 12.44 -24.41 -10.27
CA VAL A 237 11.47 -25.51 -10.41
C VAL A 237 11.44 -25.94 -11.88
N PRO A 238 11.53 -27.26 -12.20
CA PRO A 238 11.41 -27.74 -13.58
C PRO A 238 10.07 -27.32 -14.22
N GLU A 239 10.11 -26.92 -15.48
CA GLU A 239 8.96 -26.46 -16.28
C GLU A 239 8.01 -27.62 -16.69
N SER A 240 7.49 -28.40 -15.75
CA SER A 240 6.52 -29.45 -16.07
C SER A 240 5.13 -29.09 -15.54
N GLY A 241 4.31 -28.52 -16.41
CA GLY A 241 2.90 -28.22 -16.14
C GLY A 241 2.54 -26.73 -16.25
N GLY A 242 1.30 -26.43 -16.62
CA GLY A 242 0.86 -25.04 -16.82
C GLY A 242 1.06 -24.17 -15.58
N ILE A 243 1.79 -23.08 -15.74
CA ILE A 243 2.23 -22.14 -14.68
C ILE A 243 1.07 -21.71 -13.76
N ILE A 244 -0.10 -21.44 -14.31
CA ILE A 244 -1.27 -20.98 -13.57
C ILE A 244 -1.81 -22.07 -12.62
N ARG A 245 -1.96 -23.33 -13.10
CA ARG A 245 -2.46 -24.42 -12.28
C ARG A 245 -1.50 -24.78 -11.13
N GLN A 246 -0.20 -24.69 -11.37
CA GLN A 246 0.83 -24.89 -10.35
C GLN A 246 0.82 -23.75 -9.31
N SER A 247 0.56 -22.50 -9.72
CA SER A 247 0.48 -21.35 -8.80
C SER A 247 -0.71 -21.47 -7.83
N PHE A 248 -1.84 -22.00 -8.28
CA PHE A 248 -2.98 -22.26 -7.38
C PHE A 248 -2.75 -23.45 -6.43
N GLY A 249 -2.09 -24.51 -6.90
CA GLY A 249 -1.67 -25.63 -6.03
C GLY A 249 -0.69 -25.17 -4.96
N GLN A 250 0.26 -24.33 -5.33
CA GLN A 250 1.25 -23.74 -4.44
C GLN A 250 0.61 -22.82 -3.38
N LEU A 251 -0.46 -22.10 -3.71
CA LEU A 251 -1.18 -21.29 -2.73
C LEU A 251 -1.66 -22.11 -1.53
N ALA A 252 -2.22 -23.31 -1.77
CA ALA A 252 -2.63 -24.21 -0.70
C ALA A 252 -1.43 -24.72 0.11
N ASP A 253 -0.30 -24.98 -0.57
CA ASP A 253 0.93 -25.43 0.08
C ASP A 253 1.57 -24.30 0.90
N THR A 254 1.53 -23.05 0.42
CA THR A 254 2.05 -21.90 1.18
C THR A 254 1.18 -21.52 2.37
N LEU A 255 -0.14 -21.66 2.27
CA LEU A 255 -1.02 -21.51 3.43
C LEU A 255 -0.71 -22.57 4.50
N LYS A 256 -0.33 -23.80 4.10
CA LYS A 256 0.18 -24.82 5.02
C LYS A 256 1.57 -24.47 5.52
N ASP A 257 2.44 -23.98 4.66
CA ASP A 257 3.81 -23.57 4.99
C ASP A 257 3.85 -22.39 5.97
N LEU A 258 2.91 -21.43 5.85
CA LEU A 258 2.75 -20.33 6.82
C LEU A 258 2.54 -20.84 8.26
N ARG A 259 1.97 -22.04 8.44
CA ARG A 259 1.86 -22.67 9.76
C ARG A 259 3.22 -23.08 10.33
N ASN A 260 4.21 -23.30 9.47
CA ASN A 260 5.58 -23.59 9.87
C ASN A 260 6.35 -22.35 10.34
N TYR A 261 5.82 -21.15 10.01
CA TYR A 261 6.34 -19.83 10.41
C TYR A 261 5.35 -19.08 11.31
N PRO A 262 5.05 -19.62 12.53
CA PRO A 262 4.00 -19.06 13.37
C PRO A 262 4.27 -17.63 13.81
N VAL A 263 5.54 -17.22 13.89
CA VAL A 263 5.93 -15.85 14.21
C VAL A 263 5.57 -14.87 13.08
N ALA A 264 5.83 -15.24 11.83
CA ALA A 264 5.43 -14.45 10.66
C ALA A 264 3.90 -14.35 10.56
N LEU A 265 3.18 -15.45 10.81
CA LEU A 265 1.72 -15.48 10.84
C LEU A 265 1.16 -14.56 11.94
N THR A 266 1.72 -14.62 13.16
CA THR A 266 1.32 -13.74 14.26
C THR A 266 1.53 -12.27 13.91
N PHE A 267 2.64 -11.96 13.23
CA PHE A 267 2.87 -10.60 12.74
C PHE A 267 1.85 -10.20 11.67
N LEU A 268 1.54 -11.07 10.70
CA LEU A 268 0.52 -10.77 9.68
C LEU A 268 -0.84 -10.47 10.29
N VAL A 269 -1.24 -11.23 11.33
CA VAL A 269 -2.50 -10.96 12.04
C VAL A 269 -2.42 -9.66 12.84
N ALA A 270 -1.29 -9.35 13.47
CA ALA A 270 -1.08 -8.06 14.13
C ALA A 270 -1.15 -6.90 13.13
N TYR A 271 -0.49 -7.07 11.96
CA TYR A 271 -0.49 -6.11 10.86
C TYR A 271 -1.90 -5.87 10.33
N LEU A 272 -2.67 -6.93 10.11
CA LEU A 272 -4.06 -6.85 9.70
C LEU A 272 -4.83 -5.87 10.58
N PHE A 273 -4.79 -6.05 11.90
CA PHE A 273 -5.51 -5.18 12.82
C PHE A 273 -5.00 -3.74 12.78
N PHE A 274 -3.73 -3.50 13.03
CA PHE A 274 -3.27 -2.11 13.12
C PHE A 274 -3.29 -1.39 11.77
N ASN A 275 -3.06 -2.08 10.66
CA ASN A 275 -3.15 -1.48 9.34
C ASN A 275 -4.60 -1.17 8.95
N ASP A 276 -5.56 -2.05 9.28
CA ASP A 276 -6.98 -1.78 9.08
C ASP A 276 -7.44 -0.55 9.87
N GLY A 277 -6.95 -0.38 11.11
CA GLY A 277 -7.13 0.85 11.87
C GLY A 277 -6.56 2.08 11.15
N ILE A 278 -5.33 2.01 10.63
CA ILE A 278 -4.67 3.10 9.88
C ILE A 278 -5.49 3.46 8.63
N GLN A 279 -5.81 2.46 7.80
CA GLN A 279 -6.54 2.67 6.56
C GLN A 279 -7.94 3.24 6.80
N THR A 280 -8.60 2.82 7.88
CA THR A 280 -9.91 3.34 8.25
C THR A 280 -9.82 4.80 8.73
N VAL A 281 -8.81 5.17 9.53
CA VAL A 281 -8.58 6.58 9.89
C VAL A 281 -8.39 7.41 8.62
N ILE A 282 -7.58 6.97 7.67
CA ILE A 282 -7.35 7.69 6.42
C ILE A 282 -8.65 7.83 5.62
N ALA A 283 -9.38 6.74 5.41
CA ALA A 283 -10.61 6.73 4.63
C ALA A 283 -11.73 7.57 5.27
N SER A 284 -11.81 7.59 6.60
CA SER A 284 -12.86 8.29 7.34
C SER A 284 -12.50 9.73 7.70
N SER A 285 -11.25 10.16 7.53
CA SER A 285 -10.79 11.50 7.93
C SER A 285 -11.51 12.63 7.20
N SER A 286 -11.79 12.46 5.90
CA SER A 286 -12.52 13.46 5.13
C SER A 286 -13.97 13.58 5.60
N THR A 287 -14.68 12.44 5.76
CA THR A 287 -16.05 12.43 6.28
C THR A 287 -16.12 13.00 7.70
N TYR A 288 -15.17 12.64 8.56
CA TYR A 288 -15.09 13.20 9.90
C TYR A 288 -14.85 14.71 9.88
N GLY A 289 -13.98 15.18 8.98
CA GLY A 289 -13.68 16.62 8.82
C GLY A 289 -14.85 17.42 8.28
N SER A 290 -15.58 16.91 7.27
CA SER A 290 -16.75 17.60 6.70
C SER A 290 -17.97 17.51 7.60
N GLU A 291 -18.38 16.30 7.96
CA GLU A 291 -19.67 16.05 8.60
C GLU A 291 -19.67 16.32 10.12
N GLN A 292 -18.54 16.08 10.80
CA GLN A 292 -18.44 16.25 12.24
C GLN A 292 -17.82 17.60 12.62
N LEU A 293 -16.84 18.08 11.86
CA LEU A 293 -16.09 19.29 12.20
C LEU A 293 -16.46 20.50 11.36
N GLY A 294 -17.26 20.32 10.29
CA GLY A 294 -17.79 21.41 9.46
C GLY A 294 -16.76 22.06 8.52
N PHE A 295 -15.69 21.35 8.18
CA PHE A 295 -14.69 21.89 7.25
C PHE A 295 -15.11 21.75 5.78
N SER A 296 -14.77 22.77 5.00
CA SER A 296 -14.92 22.73 3.54
C SER A 296 -13.94 21.77 2.89
N ASP A 297 -14.26 21.31 1.69
CA ASP A 297 -13.40 20.40 0.89
C ASP A 297 -12.00 20.97 0.69
N ASP A 298 -11.85 22.27 0.52
CA ASP A 298 -10.54 22.93 0.36
C ASP A 298 -9.63 22.68 1.57
N VAL A 299 -10.16 22.80 2.81
CA VAL A 299 -9.40 22.54 4.04
C VAL A 299 -9.00 21.07 4.12
N LEU A 300 -9.90 20.16 3.73
CA LEU A 300 -9.62 18.72 3.74
C LEU A 300 -8.53 18.35 2.75
N ILE A 301 -8.57 18.89 1.53
CA ILE A 301 -7.56 18.64 0.49
C ILE A 301 -6.19 19.20 0.90
N ILE A 302 -6.15 20.42 1.45
CA ILE A 302 -4.92 21.02 1.98
C ILE A 302 -4.35 20.15 3.12
N THR A 303 -5.22 19.61 3.97
CA THR A 303 -4.80 18.73 5.06
C THR A 303 -4.23 17.41 4.52
N ILE A 304 -4.85 16.79 3.51
CA ILE A 304 -4.31 15.59 2.86
C ILE A 304 -2.92 15.88 2.28
N LEU A 305 -2.76 17.02 1.61
CA LEU A 305 -1.47 17.43 1.05
C LEU A 305 -0.42 17.65 2.14
N LEU A 306 -0.79 18.30 3.24
CA LEU A 306 0.09 18.45 4.40
C LEU A 306 0.54 17.10 4.97
N VAL A 307 -0.40 16.16 5.12
CA VAL A 307 -0.12 14.80 5.59
C VAL A 307 0.91 14.11 4.70
N GLN A 308 0.84 14.23 3.37
CA GLN A 308 1.80 13.63 2.45
C GLN A 308 3.23 14.16 2.68
N PHE A 309 3.41 15.48 2.78
CA PHE A 309 4.74 16.06 3.03
C PHE A 309 5.26 15.73 4.43
N VAL A 310 4.40 15.72 5.43
CA VAL A 310 4.80 15.34 6.80
C VAL A 310 5.16 13.85 6.86
N ALA A 311 4.44 12.99 6.15
CA ALA A 311 4.72 11.55 6.09
C ALA A 311 6.08 11.22 5.45
N PHE A 312 6.56 12.06 4.52
CA PHE A 312 7.94 11.99 4.03
C PHE A 312 8.95 12.07 5.19
N PHE A 313 8.81 13.09 6.04
CA PHE A 313 9.71 13.26 7.20
C PHE A 313 9.46 12.18 8.26
N GLY A 314 8.20 11.77 8.46
CA GLY A 314 7.80 10.68 9.35
C GLY A 314 8.49 9.37 8.99
N ALA A 315 8.44 8.97 7.73
CA ALA A 315 9.09 7.76 7.25
C ALA A 315 10.62 7.78 7.51
N LEU A 316 11.29 8.89 7.18
CA LEU A 316 12.73 9.03 7.41
C LEU A 316 13.08 9.00 8.91
N THR A 317 12.26 9.61 9.75
CA THR A 317 12.46 9.65 11.21
C THR A 317 12.32 8.26 11.82
N PHE A 318 11.27 7.54 11.47
CA PHE A 318 11.04 6.18 11.96
C PHE A 318 12.15 5.22 11.51
N GLY A 319 12.64 5.34 10.27
CA GLY A 319 13.79 4.56 9.80
C GLY A 319 15.08 4.84 10.59
N ARG A 320 15.29 6.08 11.07
CA ARG A 320 16.42 6.40 11.96
C ARG A 320 16.21 5.84 13.36
N LEU A 321 14.99 5.96 13.90
CA LEU A 321 14.65 5.44 15.22
C LEU A 321 14.75 3.91 15.26
N ALA A 322 14.30 3.22 14.19
CA ALA A 322 14.40 1.77 14.08
C ALA A 322 15.85 1.27 14.12
N LYS A 323 16.80 2.03 13.55
CA LYS A 323 18.22 1.70 13.64
C LYS A 323 18.76 1.71 15.08
N VAL A 324 18.17 2.52 15.97
CA VAL A 324 18.63 2.68 17.37
C VAL A 324 17.85 1.79 18.32
N TYR A 325 16.54 1.69 18.14
CA TYR A 325 15.62 1.04 19.09
C TYR A 325 15.03 -0.29 18.60
N GLY A 326 15.24 -0.61 17.32
CA GLY A 326 14.63 -1.76 16.64
C GLY A 326 13.25 -1.44 16.07
N ALA A 327 12.93 -2.07 14.94
CA ALA A 327 11.67 -1.82 14.21
C ALA A 327 10.43 -2.13 15.05
N LYS A 328 10.41 -3.26 15.77
CA LYS A 328 9.29 -3.67 16.61
C LYS A 328 8.90 -2.62 17.65
N ARG A 329 9.89 -2.09 18.38
CA ARG A 329 9.64 -1.08 19.44
C ARG A 329 9.15 0.23 18.86
N VAL A 330 9.69 0.63 17.70
CA VAL A 330 9.28 1.87 17.03
C VAL A 330 7.87 1.75 16.45
N ILE A 331 7.49 0.59 15.88
CA ILE A 331 6.11 0.33 15.46
C ILE A 331 5.17 0.42 16.67
N LEU A 332 5.49 -0.25 17.79
CA LEU A 332 4.67 -0.20 19.02
C LEU A 332 4.50 1.24 19.53
N ALA A 333 5.57 2.03 19.55
CA ALA A 333 5.50 3.44 19.91
C ALA A 333 4.59 4.22 18.93
N GLY A 334 4.69 3.94 17.63
CA GLY A 334 3.80 4.50 16.60
C GLY A 334 2.34 4.14 16.86
N LEU A 335 2.03 2.90 17.25
CA LEU A 335 0.66 2.47 17.57
C LEU A 335 0.11 3.19 18.82
N VAL A 336 0.95 3.46 19.82
CA VAL A 336 0.57 4.28 20.98
C VAL A 336 0.22 5.71 20.54
N VAL A 337 1.00 6.29 19.62
CA VAL A 337 0.70 7.62 19.06
C VAL A 337 -0.59 7.57 18.24
N TRP A 338 -0.84 6.51 17.46
CA TRP A 338 -2.12 6.32 16.75
C TRP A 338 -3.31 6.29 17.72
N MET A 339 -3.20 5.55 18.84
CA MET A 339 -4.24 5.56 19.88
C MET A 339 -4.45 6.96 20.48
N ALA A 340 -3.37 7.72 20.71
CA ALA A 340 -3.47 9.09 21.16
C ALA A 340 -4.16 10.02 20.13
N ILE A 341 -3.88 9.83 18.83
CA ILE A 341 -4.50 10.57 17.72
C ILE A 341 -6.01 10.34 17.69
N VAL A 342 -6.47 9.08 17.70
CA VAL A 342 -7.93 8.80 17.67
C VAL A 342 -8.63 9.25 18.96
N THR A 343 -7.93 9.23 20.08
CA THR A 343 -8.43 9.80 21.34
C THR A 343 -8.53 11.32 21.27
N ALA A 344 -7.51 12.00 20.74
CA ALA A 344 -7.53 13.46 20.56
C ALA A 344 -8.63 13.89 19.60
N ALA A 345 -8.94 13.09 18.57
CA ALA A 345 -10.04 13.38 17.65
C ALA A 345 -11.39 13.54 18.35
N LEU A 346 -11.65 12.82 19.47
CA LEU A 346 -12.88 13.00 20.27
C LEU A 346 -13.11 14.43 20.74
N PHE A 347 -12.01 15.12 21.05
CA PHE A 347 -12.02 16.44 21.70
C PHE A 347 -11.75 17.57 20.72
N LEU A 348 -11.65 17.29 19.42
CA LEU A 348 -11.45 18.33 18.42
C LEU A 348 -12.64 19.29 18.38
N PRO A 349 -12.39 20.61 18.52
CA PRO A 349 -13.44 21.61 18.38
C PRO A 349 -13.83 21.75 16.90
N GLU A 350 -15.13 21.96 16.66
CA GLU A 350 -15.68 22.22 15.34
C GLU A 350 -15.15 23.54 14.78
N GLU A 351 -14.97 23.61 13.47
CA GLU A 351 -14.51 24.80 12.72
C GLU A 351 -13.14 25.37 13.16
N LYS A 352 -12.36 24.67 13.99
CA LYS A 352 -11.03 25.13 14.41
C LYS A 352 -9.93 24.47 13.58
N MET A 353 -9.45 25.20 12.57
CA MET A 353 -8.47 24.73 11.60
C MET A 353 -7.14 24.30 12.25
N ILE A 354 -6.61 25.06 13.22
CA ILE A 354 -5.28 24.80 13.80
C ILE A 354 -5.21 23.43 14.51
N PRO A 355 -6.15 23.06 15.42
CA PRO A 355 -6.14 21.72 16.02
C PRO A 355 -6.30 20.60 15.00
N PHE A 356 -7.11 20.82 13.95
CA PHE A 356 -7.29 19.84 12.88
C PHE A 356 -6.01 19.62 12.07
N LEU A 357 -5.32 20.70 11.66
CA LEU A 357 -4.01 20.60 10.98
C LEU A 357 -2.95 19.97 11.88
N ALA A 358 -2.95 20.28 13.19
CA ALA A 358 -2.03 19.65 14.14
C ALA A 358 -2.24 18.13 14.22
N LEU A 359 -3.51 17.68 14.21
CA LEU A 359 -3.85 16.27 14.13
C LEU A 359 -3.35 15.66 12.80
N GLY A 360 -3.55 16.36 11.67
CA GLY A 360 -3.00 15.96 10.37
C GLY A 360 -1.48 15.79 10.37
N VAL A 361 -0.76 16.71 11.03
CA VAL A 361 0.71 16.57 11.22
C VAL A 361 1.04 15.33 12.04
N ALA A 362 0.35 15.08 13.15
CA ALA A 362 0.58 13.88 13.95
C ALA A 362 0.31 12.59 13.14
N ILE A 363 -0.80 12.55 12.39
CA ILE A 363 -1.12 11.46 11.47
C ILE A 363 0.02 11.26 10.46
N GLY A 364 0.48 12.30 9.78
CA GLY A 364 1.55 12.22 8.79
C GLY A 364 2.82 11.60 9.36
N ILE A 365 3.26 12.02 10.54
CA ILE A 365 4.47 11.50 11.19
C ILE A 365 4.39 9.99 11.38
N VAL A 366 3.29 9.48 11.96
CA VAL A 366 3.17 8.06 12.28
C VAL A 366 2.77 7.20 11.08
N LEU A 367 2.02 7.75 10.13
CA LEU A 367 1.59 7.06 8.93
C LEU A 367 2.79 6.57 8.11
N GLY A 368 3.66 7.51 7.70
CA GLY A 368 4.82 7.18 6.88
C GLY A 368 5.77 6.21 7.57
N GLY A 369 5.96 6.36 8.88
CA GLY A 369 6.86 5.53 9.65
C GLY A 369 6.33 4.12 9.90
N THR A 370 5.08 3.99 10.32
CA THR A 370 4.50 2.69 10.69
C THR A 370 4.44 1.74 9.50
N GLN A 371 4.00 2.22 8.33
CA GLN A 371 3.91 1.39 7.12
C GLN A 371 5.29 1.00 6.59
N ALA A 372 6.24 1.94 6.58
CA ALA A 372 7.60 1.68 6.14
C ALA A 372 8.29 0.60 6.98
N LEU A 373 8.14 0.67 8.30
CA LEU A 373 8.71 -0.32 9.21
C LEU A 373 7.96 -1.64 9.21
N ALA A 374 6.64 -1.66 9.03
CA ALA A 374 5.89 -2.90 8.90
C ALA A 374 6.37 -3.72 7.70
N ARG A 375 6.63 -3.08 6.55
CA ARG A 375 7.18 -3.72 5.34
C ARG A 375 8.58 -4.30 5.60
N SER A 376 9.49 -3.54 6.17
CA SER A 376 10.85 -4.02 6.45
C SER A 376 10.87 -5.09 7.53
N TYR A 377 10.09 -4.93 8.59
CA TYR A 377 10.00 -5.92 9.65
C TYR A 377 9.46 -7.27 9.15
N PHE A 378 8.40 -7.24 8.33
CA PHE A 378 7.89 -8.47 7.73
C PHE A 378 8.92 -9.16 6.86
N SER A 379 9.71 -8.40 6.10
CA SER A 379 10.76 -8.95 5.24
C SER A 379 11.83 -9.74 5.98
N LEU A 380 12.02 -9.49 7.28
CA LEU A 380 12.94 -10.26 8.13
C LEU A 380 12.37 -11.62 8.56
N LEU A 381 11.04 -11.75 8.59
CA LEU A 381 10.33 -12.93 9.10
C LEU A 381 9.99 -13.96 8.01
N ILE A 382 10.35 -13.68 6.76
CA ILE A 382 10.00 -14.53 5.62
C ILE A 382 11.21 -15.30 5.08
N PRO A 383 11.02 -16.56 4.61
CA PRO A 383 12.10 -17.38 4.11
C PRO A 383 12.64 -16.87 2.77
N ARG A 384 13.94 -16.99 2.57
CA ARG A 384 14.61 -16.63 1.30
C ARG A 384 14.09 -17.46 0.13
N GLY A 385 13.86 -16.80 -1.00
CA GLY A 385 13.35 -17.43 -2.23
C GLY A 385 11.84 -17.56 -2.32
N LYS A 386 11.10 -17.10 -1.28
CA LYS A 386 9.63 -17.03 -1.25
C LYS A 386 9.14 -15.60 -0.96
N GLU A 387 9.96 -14.61 -1.25
CA GLU A 387 9.69 -13.22 -0.86
C GLU A 387 8.39 -12.69 -1.47
N ALA A 388 8.18 -12.89 -2.77
CA ALA A 388 6.97 -12.38 -3.43
C ALA A 388 5.71 -13.15 -3.01
N GLU A 389 5.84 -14.44 -2.75
CA GLU A 389 4.75 -15.27 -2.26
C GLU A 389 4.26 -14.78 -0.90
N TYR A 390 5.16 -14.52 0.05
CA TYR A 390 4.81 -14.01 1.37
C TYR A 390 4.34 -12.55 1.34
N PHE A 391 4.97 -11.70 0.54
CA PHE A 391 4.47 -10.33 0.34
C PHE A 391 3.10 -10.28 -0.34
N SER A 392 2.74 -11.28 -1.12
CA SER A 392 1.38 -11.38 -1.66
C SER A 392 0.32 -11.56 -0.57
N PHE A 393 0.62 -12.35 0.48
CA PHE A 393 -0.25 -12.45 1.66
C PHE A 393 -0.27 -11.15 2.47
N TYR A 394 0.87 -10.48 2.60
CA TYR A 394 0.95 -9.16 3.25
C TYR A 394 0.01 -8.16 2.57
N HIS A 395 0.07 -8.07 1.24
CA HIS A 395 -0.82 -7.20 0.47
C HIS A 395 -2.26 -7.71 0.40
N ALA A 396 -2.50 -9.02 0.46
CA ALA A 396 -3.84 -9.56 0.56
C ALA A 396 -4.48 -9.22 1.93
N MET A 397 -3.71 -9.24 3.01
CA MET A 397 -4.16 -8.79 4.33
C MET A 397 -4.39 -7.28 4.36
N ASP A 398 -3.48 -6.49 3.78
CA ASP A 398 -3.62 -5.03 3.67
C ASP A 398 -4.93 -4.63 2.96
N ARG A 399 -5.24 -5.30 1.85
CA ARG A 399 -6.40 -5.00 1.02
C ARG A 399 -7.66 -5.77 1.42
N GLY A 400 -7.51 -7.06 1.75
CA GLY A 400 -8.63 -7.98 1.97
C GLY A 400 -9.43 -7.71 3.24
N THR A 401 -8.92 -6.93 4.17
CA THR A 401 -9.54 -6.69 5.48
C THR A 401 -9.87 -5.22 5.76
N SER A 402 -9.51 -4.31 4.87
CA SER A 402 -9.82 -2.87 5.01
C SER A 402 -11.31 -2.54 5.16
N TRP A 403 -12.19 -3.54 4.98
CA TRP A 403 -13.62 -3.41 5.23
C TRP A 403 -14.00 -3.55 6.71
N PHE A 404 -13.17 -4.19 7.54
CA PHE A 404 -13.53 -4.50 8.91
C PHE A 404 -13.53 -3.26 9.81
N GLY A 405 -12.50 -2.40 9.66
CA GLY A 405 -12.46 -1.12 10.35
C GLY A 405 -13.53 -0.14 9.85
N THR A 406 -13.74 -0.08 8.53
CA THR A 406 -14.80 0.78 7.96
C THR A 406 -16.21 0.30 8.35
N LEU A 407 -16.41 -1.02 8.43
CA LEU A 407 -17.67 -1.59 8.97
C LEU A 407 -17.86 -1.20 10.44
N THR A 408 -16.82 -1.33 11.26
CA THR A 408 -16.87 -0.94 12.68
C THR A 408 -17.20 0.54 12.82
N PHE A 409 -16.53 1.39 12.04
CA PHE A 409 -16.81 2.82 12.01
C PHE A 409 -18.26 3.11 11.63
N GLY A 410 -18.77 2.49 10.57
CA GLY A 410 -20.15 2.65 10.11
C GLY A 410 -21.17 2.14 11.13
N LEU A 411 -20.94 0.97 11.74
CA LEU A 411 -21.84 0.42 12.76
C LEU A 411 -21.91 1.32 14.01
N VAL A 412 -20.75 1.78 14.52
CA VAL A 412 -20.73 2.67 15.68
C VAL A 412 -21.46 3.98 15.36
N TYR A 413 -21.26 4.54 14.17
CA TYR A 413 -22.02 5.72 13.72
C TYR A 413 -23.52 5.42 13.67
N GLN A 414 -23.93 4.28 13.11
CA GLN A 414 -25.34 3.91 13.00
C GLN A 414 -26.05 3.83 14.36
N PHE A 415 -25.35 3.32 15.40
CA PHE A 415 -25.94 3.18 16.73
C PHE A 415 -25.82 4.42 17.59
N THR A 416 -24.82 5.29 17.35
CA THR A 416 -24.57 6.47 18.20
C THR A 416 -25.02 7.78 17.56
N GLY A 417 -25.21 7.82 16.25
CA GLY A 417 -25.50 9.03 15.48
C GLY A 417 -24.35 10.05 15.46
N SER A 418 -23.12 9.64 15.84
CA SER A 418 -21.97 10.55 15.94
C SER A 418 -20.71 9.90 15.39
N TYR A 419 -19.93 10.69 14.64
CA TYR A 419 -18.63 10.27 14.10
C TYR A 419 -17.52 10.22 15.18
N ARG A 420 -17.67 10.95 16.29
CA ARG A 420 -16.67 10.97 17.37
C ARG A 420 -16.49 9.59 18.03
N PRO A 421 -17.54 8.90 18.49
CA PRO A 421 -17.39 7.51 18.97
C PRO A 421 -16.94 6.54 17.89
N ALA A 422 -17.35 6.77 16.62
CA ALA A 422 -16.98 5.89 15.51
C ALA A 422 -15.47 5.91 15.26
N ILE A 423 -14.82 7.08 15.26
CA ILE A 423 -13.38 7.18 15.09
C ILE A 423 -12.64 6.66 16.33
N PHE A 424 -13.18 6.87 17.52
CA PHE A 424 -12.59 6.35 18.76
C PHE A 424 -12.63 4.83 18.85
N ALA A 425 -13.66 4.19 18.30
CA ALA A 425 -13.76 2.73 18.26
C ALA A 425 -12.55 2.07 17.57
N LEU A 426 -11.87 2.80 16.67
CA LEU A 426 -10.66 2.32 16.00
C LEU A 426 -9.49 2.10 16.95
N ILE A 427 -9.53 2.64 18.17
CA ILE A 427 -8.51 2.37 19.19
C ILE A 427 -8.36 0.87 19.46
N ALA A 428 -9.46 0.11 19.34
CA ALA A 428 -9.45 -1.35 19.53
C ALA A 428 -8.53 -2.05 18.50
N PHE A 429 -8.49 -1.56 17.27
CA PHE A 429 -7.65 -2.11 16.22
C PHE A 429 -6.16 -1.89 16.51
N PHE A 430 -5.79 -0.70 16.95
CA PHE A 430 -4.41 -0.39 17.35
C PHE A 430 -4.00 -1.15 18.61
N ALA A 431 -4.90 -1.27 19.58
CA ALA A 431 -4.65 -2.02 20.82
C ALA A 431 -4.47 -3.53 20.53
N LEU A 432 -5.38 -4.14 19.75
CA LEU A 432 -5.29 -5.55 19.38
C LEU A 432 -4.04 -5.83 18.54
N GLY A 433 -3.77 -5.01 17.52
CA GLY A 433 -2.56 -5.11 16.70
C GLY A 433 -1.30 -4.96 17.53
N GLY A 434 -1.26 -4.00 18.46
CA GLY A 434 -0.14 -3.79 19.38
C GLY A 434 0.07 -4.97 20.35
N LEU A 435 -1.01 -5.49 20.95
CA LEU A 435 -0.95 -6.66 21.85
C LEU A 435 -0.46 -7.92 21.14
N LEU A 436 -0.90 -8.15 19.90
CA LEU A 436 -0.42 -9.26 19.09
C LEU A 436 1.05 -9.05 18.71
N LEU A 437 1.45 -7.83 18.33
CA LEU A 437 2.84 -7.52 18.01
C LEU A 437 3.76 -7.70 19.23
N LEU A 438 3.31 -7.40 20.43
CA LEU A 438 4.08 -7.70 21.67
C LEU A 438 4.42 -9.19 21.79
N ARG A 439 3.54 -10.10 21.36
CA ARG A 439 3.74 -11.56 21.41
C ARG A 439 4.68 -12.09 20.32
N VAL A 440 5.02 -11.29 19.32
CA VAL A 440 5.95 -11.69 18.24
C VAL A 440 7.36 -11.83 18.81
N ASP A 441 7.93 -13.03 18.84
CA ASP A 441 9.35 -13.26 19.14
C ASP A 441 10.17 -13.01 17.87
N THR A 442 10.69 -11.79 17.76
CA THR A 442 11.41 -11.32 16.56
C THR A 442 12.63 -12.18 16.27
N ALA A 443 13.46 -12.46 17.30
CA ALA A 443 14.71 -13.21 17.11
C ALA A 443 14.43 -14.66 16.66
N LYS A 444 13.40 -15.29 17.23
CA LYS A 444 12.96 -16.62 16.83
C LYS A 444 12.45 -16.60 15.38
N GLY A 445 11.56 -15.65 15.03
CA GLY A 445 10.99 -15.59 13.69
C GLY A 445 12.02 -15.36 12.59
N ILE A 446 13.06 -14.54 12.86
CA ILE A 446 14.16 -14.31 11.93
C ILE A 446 14.98 -15.59 11.72
N ARG A 447 15.30 -16.32 12.82
CA ARG A 447 16.02 -17.59 12.73
C ARG A 447 15.21 -18.68 12.03
N ASP A 448 13.91 -18.79 12.35
CA ASP A 448 13.01 -19.76 11.71
C ASP A 448 12.92 -19.52 10.18
N ALA A 449 13.03 -18.27 9.74
CA ALA A 449 13.07 -17.89 8.34
C ALA A 449 14.44 -18.12 7.66
N GLY A 450 15.47 -18.51 8.42
CA GLY A 450 16.83 -18.70 7.92
C GLY A 450 17.57 -17.40 7.61
N ASN A 451 17.15 -16.28 8.21
CA ASN A 451 17.77 -14.97 8.07
C ASN A 451 18.72 -14.68 9.25
N ASP A 452 19.68 -13.76 9.02
CA ASP A 452 20.58 -13.30 10.06
C ASP A 452 19.89 -12.32 11.01
N VAL A 453 20.07 -12.54 12.32
CA VAL A 453 19.46 -11.67 13.32
C VAL A 453 20.27 -10.38 13.44
N PRO A 454 19.71 -9.21 13.11
CA PRO A 454 20.40 -7.94 13.29
C PRO A 454 20.77 -7.69 14.77
N ALA A 455 21.81 -6.89 15.00
CA ALA A 455 22.24 -6.51 16.36
C ALA A 455 21.16 -5.73 17.13
N VAL A 456 20.27 -5.04 16.42
CA VAL A 456 19.13 -4.28 16.97
C VAL A 456 17.85 -4.79 16.31
N ILE A 457 16.91 -5.30 17.14
CA ILE A 457 15.64 -5.91 16.71
C ILE A 457 14.44 -5.31 17.46
#